data_c8bd60cb4e546361c495947086760d98
#
_entry.id   c8bd60cb4e546361c495947086760d98
#
_cell.length_a   1.000
_cell.length_b   1.000
_cell.length_c   1.000
_cell.angle_alpha   90.00
_cell.angle_beta   90.00
_cell.angle_gamma   90.00
#
_symmetry.space_group_name_H-M   'P 1'
#
loop_
_entity.id
_entity.type
_entity.pdbx_description
1 polymer ?
#
loop_
_entity_poly.entity_id
_entity_poly.type
_entity_poly.pdbx_seq_one_letter_code
_entity_poly.pdbx_strand_id
1 'polypeptide(L)'
;MLFRSKNEKQLTHSAGYDAEATLSYDGKKMIYCSVKEGDLDLYVMDLQTKKEIKVTNTLGYDGGAWFSPDGKKIVWRASRPSTPEEIEEYKSLLKDGLVAPTQMEVWIANADGTNAKQITHLGQANWAPNFTPDGKHIIFCSNHEYKRGFPFNMYLMDLEGNHIEKISRDKGFDAFPMFSPDGKRILFSSNRNNGGTRDTNLFVADWVD
;
A
#
# COMPACT_ATOMS: atom_id res chain seq x y z
N MET A 1 -11.06 9.70 -26.30
CA MET A 1 -10.67 8.35 -25.86
C MET A 1 -11.95 7.61 -25.51
N LEU A 2 -12.25 6.51 -26.17
CA LEU A 2 -13.46 5.74 -25.89
C LEU A 2 -13.13 4.73 -24.76
N PHE A 3 -13.62 4.98 -23.56
CA PHE A 3 -13.65 3.97 -22.52
C PHE A 3 -14.54 2.80 -22.97
N ARG A 4 -14.08 1.56 -22.76
CA ARG A 4 -14.89 0.36 -23.02
C ARG A 4 -15.79 0.00 -21.83
N SER A 5 -16.09 0.97 -20.97
CA SER A 5 -17.00 0.83 -19.83
C SER A 5 -18.39 1.38 -20.16
N LYS A 6 -19.40 0.84 -19.52
CA LYS A 6 -20.78 1.34 -19.55
C LYS A 6 -21.24 1.54 -18.10
N ASN A 7 -22.16 2.49 -17.90
CA ASN A 7 -22.78 2.76 -16.61
C ASN A 7 -21.77 3.19 -15.52
N GLU A 8 -20.85 4.06 -15.88
CA GLU A 8 -19.92 4.68 -14.94
C GLU A 8 -20.67 5.39 -13.81
N LYS A 9 -20.21 5.18 -12.57
CA LYS A 9 -20.79 5.82 -11.38
C LYS A 9 -19.66 6.40 -10.54
N GLN A 10 -19.84 7.66 -10.16
CA GLN A 10 -19.01 8.28 -9.14
C GLN A 10 -19.39 7.68 -7.78
N LEU A 11 -18.40 7.21 -7.01
CA LEU A 11 -18.60 6.54 -5.73
C LEU A 11 -18.38 7.46 -4.54
N THR A 12 -17.47 8.42 -4.67
CA THR A 12 -17.10 9.38 -3.61
C THR A 12 -17.36 10.80 -4.08
N HIS A 13 -17.69 11.70 -3.15
CA HIS A 13 -18.04 13.09 -3.44
C HIS A 13 -17.35 14.07 -2.48
N SER A 14 -16.34 13.64 -1.77
CA SER A 14 -15.57 14.48 -0.84
C SER A 14 -14.77 15.54 -1.61
N ALA A 15 -14.55 16.67 -0.96
CA ALA A 15 -13.57 17.62 -1.44
C ALA A 15 -12.16 17.09 -1.15
N GLY A 16 -11.21 17.37 -2.04
CA GLY A 16 -9.82 16.97 -1.89
C GLY A 16 -9.49 15.64 -2.56
N TYR A 17 -8.73 14.81 -1.89
CA TYR A 17 -8.13 13.59 -2.43
C TYR A 17 -8.86 12.34 -1.94
N ASP A 18 -9.46 11.58 -2.87
CA ASP A 18 -9.95 10.22 -2.68
C ASP A 18 -9.25 9.33 -3.70
N ALA A 19 -8.38 8.41 -3.25
CA ALA A 19 -7.56 7.61 -4.16
C ALA A 19 -7.06 6.29 -3.55
N GLU A 20 -6.15 5.63 -4.28
CA GLU A 20 -5.51 4.36 -3.91
C GLU A 20 -6.52 3.26 -3.57
N ALA A 21 -7.65 3.25 -4.28
CA ALA A 21 -8.73 2.33 -4.01
C ALA A 21 -8.41 0.91 -4.46
N THR A 22 -8.68 -0.07 -3.58
CA THR A 22 -8.63 -1.50 -3.90
C THR A 22 -9.91 -2.19 -3.48
N LEU A 23 -10.20 -3.33 -4.11
CA LEU A 23 -11.41 -4.12 -3.83
C LEU A 23 -11.08 -5.32 -2.96
N SER A 24 -12.04 -5.73 -2.13
CA SER A 24 -12.02 -7.06 -1.52
C SER A 24 -12.08 -8.15 -2.60
N TYR A 25 -11.54 -9.34 -2.32
CA TYR A 25 -11.51 -10.43 -3.30
C TYR A 25 -12.91 -10.89 -3.76
N ASP A 26 -13.94 -10.71 -2.94
CA ASP A 26 -15.33 -10.96 -3.31
C ASP A 26 -16.02 -9.81 -4.05
N GLY A 27 -15.30 -8.69 -4.27
CA GLY A 27 -15.76 -7.50 -4.97
C GLY A 27 -16.84 -6.70 -4.24
N LYS A 28 -17.13 -6.97 -2.97
CA LYS A 28 -18.23 -6.30 -2.24
C LYS A 28 -17.82 -5.06 -1.48
N LYS A 29 -16.54 -4.94 -1.13
CA LYS A 29 -16.01 -3.81 -0.38
C LYS A 29 -14.90 -3.12 -1.18
N MET A 30 -14.77 -1.84 -0.96
CA MET A 30 -13.67 -1.00 -1.44
C MET A 30 -12.98 -0.39 -0.23
N ILE A 31 -11.65 -0.43 -0.18
CA ILE A 31 -10.84 0.37 0.73
C ILE A 31 -10.12 1.45 -0.07
N TYR A 32 -10.05 2.65 0.48
CA TYR A 32 -9.41 3.79 -0.20
C TYR A 32 -8.92 4.79 0.84
N CYS A 33 -8.00 5.68 0.48
CA CYS A 33 -7.58 6.78 1.32
C CYS A 33 -8.29 8.08 0.93
N SER A 34 -8.54 8.94 1.92
CA SER A 34 -9.24 10.21 1.74
C SER A 34 -8.77 11.25 2.76
N VAL A 35 -8.75 12.51 2.32
CA VAL A 35 -8.47 13.68 3.18
C VAL A 35 -9.74 14.35 3.73
N LYS A 36 -10.91 13.75 3.57
CA LYS A 36 -12.21 14.38 3.85
C LYS A 36 -12.41 14.83 5.29
N GLU A 37 -11.66 14.29 6.23
CA GLU A 37 -11.68 14.70 7.64
C GLU A 37 -10.39 15.43 8.08
N GLY A 38 -9.59 15.91 7.11
CA GLY A 38 -8.43 16.77 7.35
C GLY A 38 -7.10 16.05 7.52
N ASP A 39 -7.10 14.71 7.48
CA ASP A 39 -5.90 13.86 7.44
C ASP A 39 -6.07 12.79 6.36
N LEU A 40 -4.98 12.14 5.95
CA LEU A 40 -5.01 11.03 5.01
C LEU A 40 -5.29 9.72 5.74
N ASP A 41 -6.56 9.40 5.84
CA ASP A 41 -7.07 8.21 6.51
C ASP A 41 -7.66 7.19 5.53
N LEU A 42 -7.73 5.93 5.97
CA LEU A 42 -8.37 4.85 5.23
C LEU A 42 -9.86 4.73 5.57
N TYR A 43 -10.63 4.47 4.54
CA TYR A 43 -12.08 4.23 4.60
C TYR A 43 -12.43 2.94 3.90
N VAL A 44 -13.37 2.18 4.46
CA VAL A 44 -13.95 1.00 3.85
C VAL A 44 -15.41 1.29 3.50
N MET A 45 -15.76 1.12 2.23
CA MET A 45 -17.11 1.28 1.71
C MET A 45 -17.69 -0.08 1.30
N ASP A 46 -18.89 -0.40 1.76
CA ASP A 46 -19.69 -1.48 1.20
C ASP A 46 -20.31 -1.02 -0.14
N LEU A 47 -19.97 -1.69 -1.22
CA LEU A 47 -20.35 -1.26 -2.56
C LEU A 47 -21.85 -1.45 -2.88
N GLN A 48 -22.55 -2.30 -2.15
CA GLN A 48 -23.99 -2.51 -2.30
C GLN A 48 -24.78 -1.44 -1.53
N THR A 49 -24.49 -1.29 -0.24
CA THR A 49 -25.24 -0.40 0.65
C THR A 49 -24.74 1.04 0.66
N LYS A 50 -23.54 1.28 0.13
CA LYS A 50 -22.80 2.56 0.19
C LYS A 50 -22.48 3.02 1.61
N LYS A 51 -22.65 2.16 2.60
CA LYS A 51 -22.22 2.45 3.96
C LYS A 51 -20.69 2.45 4.02
N GLU A 52 -20.17 3.41 4.74
CA GLU A 52 -18.75 3.68 4.87
C GLU A 52 -18.36 3.71 6.35
N ILE A 53 -17.17 3.20 6.62
CA ILE A 53 -16.52 3.31 7.93
C ILE A 53 -15.11 3.86 7.76
N LYS A 54 -14.69 4.73 8.66
CA LYS A 54 -13.30 5.16 8.82
C LYS A 54 -12.54 4.07 9.57
N VAL A 55 -11.42 3.59 9.03
CA VAL A 55 -10.67 2.47 9.63
C VAL A 55 -9.32 2.88 10.22
N THR A 56 -8.83 4.08 9.91
CA THR A 56 -7.68 4.71 10.58
C THR A 56 -8.06 6.11 11.08
N ASN A 57 -7.39 6.57 12.15
CA ASN A 57 -7.66 7.88 12.76
C ASN A 57 -6.45 8.45 13.54
N THR A 58 -5.26 7.95 13.27
CA THR A 58 -4.03 8.42 13.92
C THR A 58 -3.31 9.37 12.97
N LEU A 59 -2.90 10.54 13.48
CA LEU A 59 -2.20 11.56 12.68
C LEU A 59 -1.07 10.96 11.86
N GLY A 60 -1.08 11.24 10.56
CA GLY A 60 -0.10 10.79 9.59
C GLY A 60 -0.76 10.14 8.37
N TYR A 61 0.03 9.88 7.36
CA TYR A 61 -0.43 9.25 6.14
C TYR A 61 -0.80 7.78 6.36
N ASP A 62 -1.98 7.40 5.89
CA ASP A 62 -2.44 6.02 5.74
C ASP A 62 -2.87 5.79 4.29
N GLY A 63 -2.22 4.87 3.56
CA GLY A 63 -2.57 4.63 2.16
C GLY A 63 -2.03 3.33 1.57
N GLY A 64 -2.43 3.06 0.32
CA GLY A 64 -2.05 1.86 -0.42
C GLY A 64 -2.50 0.56 0.24
N ALA A 65 -3.75 0.54 0.74
CA ALA A 65 -4.28 -0.58 1.50
C ALA A 65 -4.83 -1.70 0.62
N TRP A 66 -4.67 -2.95 1.10
CA TRP A 66 -5.21 -4.16 0.50
C TRP A 66 -5.93 -5.02 1.51
N PHE A 67 -7.01 -5.68 1.08
CA PHE A 67 -7.67 -6.73 1.86
C PHE A 67 -6.89 -8.03 1.77
N SER A 68 -6.94 -8.82 2.85
CA SER A 68 -6.54 -10.23 2.81
C SER A 68 -7.48 -11.04 1.90
N PRO A 69 -7.03 -12.19 1.36
CA PRO A 69 -7.86 -13.02 0.48
C PRO A 69 -9.22 -13.43 1.08
N ASP A 70 -9.28 -13.63 2.40
CA ASP A 70 -10.52 -13.94 3.14
C ASP A 70 -11.35 -12.70 3.51
N GLY A 71 -10.85 -11.49 3.20
CA GLY A 71 -11.51 -10.22 3.49
C GLY A 71 -11.58 -9.81 4.96
N LYS A 72 -10.87 -10.51 5.86
CA LYS A 72 -10.95 -10.25 7.31
C LYS A 72 -9.92 -9.26 7.81
N LYS A 73 -8.83 -9.08 7.08
CA LYS A 73 -7.72 -8.18 7.43
C LYS A 73 -7.49 -7.16 6.33
N ILE A 74 -6.79 -6.10 6.69
CA ILE A 74 -6.22 -5.10 5.79
C ILE A 74 -4.75 -4.92 6.12
N VAL A 75 -3.94 -4.65 5.11
CA VAL A 75 -2.53 -4.25 5.20
C VAL A 75 -2.34 -2.94 4.46
N TRP A 76 -1.52 -2.02 4.98
CA TRP A 76 -1.26 -0.74 4.34
C TRP A 76 0.10 -0.18 4.75
N ARG A 77 0.54 0.90 4.12
CA ARG A 77 1.69 1.68 4.55
C ARG A 77 1.25 2.95 5.27
N ALA A 78 1.96 3.32 6.32
CA ALA A 78 1.66 4.52 7.08
C ALA A 78 2.92 5.25 7.56
N SER A 79 2.83 6.57 7.67
CA SER A 79 3.77 7.39 8.42
C SER A 79 3.15 7.85 9.73
N ARG A 80 3.98 8.04 10.75
CA ARG A 80 3.52 8.49 12.08
C ARG A 80 4.48 9.58 12.60
N PRO A 81 4.27 10.83 12.17
CA PRO A 81 5.06 11.94 12.67
C PRO A 81 4.86 12.06 14.18
N SER A 82 5.95 12.15 14.94
CA SER A 82 5.95 12.05 16.40
C SER A 82 6.56 13.26 17.10
N THR A 83 7.48 13.95 16.44
CA THR A 83 8.05 15.20 16.98
C THR A 83 7.25 16.42 16.50
N PRO A 84 7.31 17.55 17.21
CA PRO A 84 6.66 18.79 16.75
C PRO A 84 7.09 19.20 15.33
N GLU A 85 8.36 19.01 14.99
CA GLU A 85 8.93 19.35 13.69
C GLU A 85 8.39 18.44 12.59
N GLU A 86 8.33 17.12 12.82
CA GLU A 86 7.75 16.14 11.89
C GLU A 86 6.26 16.41 11.66
N ILE A 87 5.53 16.75 12.72
CA ILE A 87 4.09 17.06 12.65
C ILE A 87 3.85 18.32 11.81
N GLU A 88 4.66 19.36 12.02
CA GLU A 88 4.54 20.61 11.26
C GLU A 88 4.89 20.39 9.79
N GLU A 89 5.96 19.65 9.49
CA GLU A 89 6.35 19.28 8.13
C GLU A 89 5.23 18.48 7.44
N TYR A 90 4.68 17.45 8.10
CA TYR A 90 3.60 16.65 7.57
C TYR A 90 2.37 17.50 7.22
N LYS A 91 1.93 18.36 8.15
CA LYS A 91 0.77 19.24 7.96
C LYS A 91 1.00 20.27 6.85
N SER A 92 2.22 20.79 6.75
CA SER A 92 2.60 21.73 5.70
C SER A 92 2.52 21.07 4.32
N LEU A 93 3.09 19.86 4.19
CA LEU A 93 3.02 19.09 2.94
C LEU A 93 1.58 18.73 2.58
N LEU A 94 0.80 18.25 3.55
CA LEU A 94 -0.59 17.86 3.33
C LEU A 94 -1.45 19.03 2.85
N LYS A 95 -1.23 20.22 3.37
CA LYS A 95 -1.90 21.45 2.91
C LYS A 95 -1.64 21.74 1.43
N ASP A 96 -0.47 21.37 0.93
CA ASP A 96 -0.08 21.52 -0.47
C ASP A 96 -0.46 20.29 -1.32
N GLY A 97 -1.19 19.33 -0.75
CA GLY A 97 -1.60 18.07 -1.40
C GLY A 97 -0.45 17.08 -1.57
N LEU A 98 0.57 17.16 -0.74
CA LEU A 98 1.77 16.34 -0.80
C LEU A 98 1.95 15.51 0.49
N VAL A 99 2.69 14.43 0.39
CA VAL A 99 3.21 13.66 1.53
C VAL A 99 4.66 13.27 1.28
N ALA A 100 5.48 13.22 2.32
CA ALA A 100 6.83 12.71 2.21
C ALA A 100 6.78 11.19 1.93
N PRO A 101 7.48 10.68 0.91
CA PRO A 101 7.43 9.26 0.54
C PRO A 101 8.34 8.38 1.40
N THR A 102 8.86 8.90 2.48
CA THR A 102 9.83 8.26 3.38
C THR A 102 9.24 8.10 4.77
N GLN A 103 9.94 7.37 5.65
CA GLN A 103 9.50 7.10 7.04
C GLN A 103 8.11 6.43 7.08
N MET A 104 7.90 5.48 6.17
CA MET A 104 6.66 4.70 6.09
C MET A 104 6.92 3.27 6.53
N GLU A 105 6.06 2.77 7.40
CA GLU A 105 6.08 1.40 7.89
C GLU A 105 4.82 0.65 7.47
N VAL A 106 4.89 -0.68 7.47
CA VAL A 106 3.74 -1.53 7.17
C VAL A 106 2.92 -1.78 8.42
N TRP A 107 1.62 -1.65 8.26
CA TRP A 107 0.61 -1.85 9.31
C TRP A 107 -0.40 -2.89 8.87
N ILE A 108 -0.98 -3.59 9.85
CA ILE A 108 -2.05 -4.58 9.66
C ILE A 108 -3.17 -4.35 10.68
N ALA A 109 -4.41 -4.62 10.28
CA ALA A 109 -5.58 -4.55 11.16
C ALA A 109 -6.64 -5.57 10.72
N ASN A 110 -7.70 -5.72 11.52
CA ASN A 110 -8.94 -6.28 11.04
C ASN A 110 -9.55 -5.35 9.96
N ALA A 111 -10.40 -5.89 9.09
CA ALA A 111 -11.00 -5.12 7.99
C ALA A 111 -11.94 -3.99 8.45
N ASP A 112 -12.30 -3.93 9.72
CA ASP A 112 -13.05 -2.87 10.36
C ASP A 112 -12.17 -1.83 11.08
N GLY A 113 -10.84 -1.94 10.96
CA GLY A 113 -9.86 -1.06 11.60
C GLY A 113 -9.47 -1.46 13.04
N THR A 114 -10.15 -2.44 13.63
CA THR A 114 -9.79 -2.90 14.98
C THR A 114 -8.48 -3.67 14.99
N ASN A 115 -7.80 -3.70 16.16
CA ASN A 115 -6.52 -4.38 16.36
C ASN A 115 -5.40 -3.93 15.39
N ALA A 116 -5.41 -2.66 15.02
CA ALA A 116 -4.36 -2.06 14.21
C ALA A 116 -3.00 -2.13 14.92
N LYS A 117 -1.99 -2.62 14.21
CA LYS A 117 -0.61 -2.69 14.70
C LYS A 117 0.39 -2.43 13.58
N GLN A 118 1.46 -1.76 13.92
CA GLN A 118 2.66 -1.68 13.08
C GLN A 118 3.38 -3.03 13.10
N ILE A 119 3.78 -3.54 11.94
CA ILE A 119 4.45 -4.83 11.79
C ILE A 119 5.85 -4.74 11.18
N THR A 120 6.26 -3.56 10.70
CA THR A 120 7.66 -3.29 10.37
C THR A 120 8.20 -2.13 11.18
N HIS A 121 9.50 -2.18 11.48
CA HIS A 121 10.25 -1.15 12.20
C HIS A 121 11.60 -0.97 11.51
N LEU A 122 11.57 -0.85 10.19
CA LEU A 122 12.76 -0.90 9.34
C LEU A 122 13.32 0.49 9.04
N GLY A 123 12.50 1.52 9.25
CA GLY A 123 12.82 2.87 8.82
C GLY A 123 12.80 3.01 7.29
N GLN A 124 13.22 4.17 6.79
CA GLN A 124 13.25 4.47 5.37
C GLN A 124 11.84 4.39 4.73
N ALA A 125 11.71 3.76 3.57
CA ALA A 125 10.46 3.64 2.83
C ALA A 125 10.09 2.16 2.66
N ASN A 126 8.94 1.76 3.22
CA ASN A 126 8.36 0.43 3.11
C ASN A 126 7.01 0.57 2.42
N TRP A 127 6.93 0.16 1.15
CA TRP A 127 5.81 0.48 0.26
C TRP A 127 5.09 -0.75 -0.29
N ALA A 128 3.89 -0.50 -0.80
CA ALA A 128 3.08 -1.43 -1.56
C ALA A 128 2.94 -2.81 -0.90
N PRO A 129 2.60 -2.88 0.40
CA PRO A 129 2.34 -4.16 1.03
C PRO A 129 1.12 -4.82 0.41
N ASN A 130 1.18 -6.14 0.23
CA ASN A 130 0.05 -6.94 -0.24
C ASN A 130 0.10 -8.32 0.42
N PHE A 131 -1.04 -8.98 0.56
CA PHE A 131 -1.09 -10.36 1.02
C PHE A 131 -0.67 -11.32 -0.08
N THR A 132 0.01 -12.41 0.28
CA THR A 132 0.16 -13.56 -0.60
C THR A 132 -1.21 -14.21 -0.87
N PRO A 133 -1.37 -14.94 -1.99
CA PRO A 133 -2.66 -15.57 -2.34
C PRO A 133 -3.21 -16.53 -1.30
N ASP A 134 -2.34 -17.18 -0.52
CA ASP A 134 -2.72 -18.06 0.60
C ASP A 134 -3.08 -17.29 1.88
N GLY A 135 -2.86 -15.96 1.91
CA GLY A 135 -3.13 -15.08 3.04
C GLY A 135 -2.22 -15.26 4.26
N LYS A 136 -1.12 -16.00 4.13
CA LYS A 136 -0.23 -16.31 5.27
C LYS A 136 0.96 -15.36 5.38
N HIS A 137 1.32 -14.69 4.30
CA HIS A 137 2.45 -13.76 4.27
C HIS A 137 2.04 -12.42 3.69
N ILE A 138 2.92 -11.44 3.89
CA ILE A 138 2.86 -10.11 3.29
C ILE A 138 4.10 -9.93 2.45
N ILE A 139 3.90 -9.56 1.17
CA ILE A 139 4.95 -9.08 0.29
C ILE A 139 4.94 -7.55 0.32
N PHE A 140 6.11 -6.94 0.36
CA PHE A 140 6.27 -5.48 0.31
C PHE A 140 7.57 -5.10 -0.38
N CYS A 141 7.75 -3.84 -0.73
CA CYS A 141 9.01 -3.35 -1.25
C CYS A 141 9.63 -2.31 -0.31
N SER A 142 10.96 -2.34 -0.19
CA SER A 142 11.69 -1.52 0.76
C SER A 142 13.10 -1.17 0.29
N ASN A 143 13.60 -0.04 0.79
CA ASN A 143 14.99 0.38 0.68
C ASN A 143 15.70 0.42 2.04
N HIS A 144 15.20 -0.28 3.06
CA HIS A 144 15.68 -0.20 4.44
C HIS A 144 17.16 -0.60 4.61
N GLU A 145 17.69 -1.43 3.72
CA GLU A 145 19.12 -1.80 3.73
C GLU A 145 20.04 -0.66 3.28
N TYR A 146 19.49 0.44 2.79
CA TYR A 146 20.23 1.56 2.20
C TYR A 146 19.90 2.88 2.89
N LYS A 147 20.88 3.76 3.01
CA LYS A 147 20.71 5.03 3.72
C LYS A 147 19.77 6.00 3.01
N ARG A 148 19.61 5.91 1.71
CA ARG A 148 18.78 6.80 0.91
C ARG A 148 18.56 6.27 -0.50
N GLY A 149 17.34 6.47 -1.03
CA GLY A 149 17.03 6.22 -2.43
C GLY A 149 17.04 4.74 -2.81
N PHE A 150 17.75 4.43 -3.88
CA PHE A 150 17.89 3.07 -4.41
C PHE A 150 19.07 2.32 -3.81
N PRO A 151 19.05 0.97 -3.86
CA PRO A 151 18.02 0.13 -4.44
C PRO A 151 16.77 -0.03 -3.57
N PHE A 152 15.65 -0.35 -4.26
CA PHE A 152 14.46 -0.92 -3.66
C PHE A 152 14.38 -2.40 -4.02
N ASN A 153 14.05 -3.25 -3.06
CA ASN A 153 13.85 -4.67 -3.29
C ASN A 153 12.52 -5.13 -2.70
N MET A 154 12.05 -6.27 -3.17
CA MET A 154 10.87 -6.93 -2.64
C MET A 154 11.26 -7.88 -1.50
N TYR A 155 10.43 -7.90 -0.48
CA TYR A 155 10.60 -8.70 0.73
C TYR A 155 9.29 -9.44 1.04
N LEU A 156 9.42 -10.60 1.69
CA LEU A 156 8.32 -11.40 2.23
C LEU A 156 8.45 -11.44 3.74
N MET A 157 7.33 -11.45 4.46
CA MET A 157 7.27 -11.60 5.93
C MET A 157 5.98 -12.30 6.34
N ASP A 158 5.94 -12.82 7.58
CA ASP A 158 4.70 -13.31 8.17
C ASP A 158 3.74 -12.16 8.56
N LEU A 159 2.53 -12.48 9.02
CA LEU A 159 1.53 -11.47 9.40
C LEU A 159 1.86 -10.74 10.70
N GLU A 160 2.82 -11.20 11.43
CA GLU A 160 3.36 -10.61 12.66
C GLU A 160 4.53 -9.65 12.39
N GLY A 161 5.07 -9.65 11.15
CA GLY A 161 6.23 -8.85 10.75
C GLY A 161 7.57 -9.54 11.02
N ASN A 162 7.57 -10.85 11.29
CA ASN A 162 8.77 -11.64 11.47
C ASN A 162 9.21 -12.34 10.19
N HIS A 163 10.37 -12.99 10.22
CA HIS A 163 10.91 -13.80 9.12
C HIS A 163 11.02 -13.03 7.80
N ILE A 164 11.52 -11.77 7.89
CA ILE A 164 11.69 -10.92 6.72
C ILE A 164 12.74 -11.53 5.79
N GLU A 165 12.30 -11.94 4.60
CA GLU A 165 13.13 -12.51 3.56
C GLU A 165 13.17 -11.61 2.34
N LYS A 166 14.39 -11.34 1.82
CA LYS A 166 14.60 -10.59 0.59
C LYS A 166 14.41 -11.50 -0.62
N ILE A 167 13.37 -11.26 -1.41
CA ILE A 167 13.00 -12.11 -2.55
C ILE A 167 13.45 -11.54 -3.91
N SER A 168 13.77 -10.25 -4.01
CA SER A 168 14.41 -9.69 -5.20
C SER A 168 15.79 -9.13 -4.86
N ARG A 169 16.73 -9.19 -5.81
CA ARG A 169 18.15 -8.89 -5.55
C ARG A 169 18.78 -7.99 -6.60
N ASP A 170 17.98 -7.28 -7.36
CA ASP A 170 18.49 -6.30 -8.31
C ASP A 170 19.12 -5.10 -7.59
N LYS A 171 20.08 -4.44 -8.23
CA LYS A 171 20.75 -3.24 -7.68
C LYS A 171 19.98 -1.95 -7.96
N GLY A 172 18.84 -2.06 -8.59
CA GLY A 172 18.01 -0.94 -9.00
C GLY A 172 16.73 -0.83 -8.19
N PHE A 173 15.61 -0.81 -8.88
CA PHE A 173 14.29 -0.63 -8.34
C PHE A 173 13.42 -1.85 -8.70
N ASP A 174 13.02 -2.62 -7.69
CA ASP A 174 12.01 -3.68 -7.78
C ASP A 174 10.89 -3.34 -6.80
N ALA A 175 9.69 -3.04 -7.30
CA ALA A 175 8.61 -2.55 -6.45
C ALA A 175 7.21 -2.86 -7.01
N PHE A 176 6.19 -2.55 -6.22
CA PHE A 176 4.77 -2.68 -6.56
C PHE A 176 4.37 -4.11 -6.95
N PRO A 177 4.67 -5.10 -6.10
CA PRO A 177 4.31 -6.49 -6.37
C PRO A 177 2.79 -6.68 -6.38
N MET A 178 2.29 -7.46 -7.33
CA MET A 178 0.90 -7.84 -7.43
C MET A 178 0.78 -9.28 -7.91
N PHE A 179 0.00 -10.09 -7.21
CA PHE A 179 -0.24 -11.47 -7.62
C PHE A 179 -1.32 -11.57 -8.70
N SER A 180 -1.17 -12.56 -9.58
CA SER A 180 -2.26 -12.97 -10.48
C SER A 180 -3.41 -13.56 -9.68
N PRO A 181 -4.68 -13.51 -10.19
CA PRO A 181 -5.84 -14.04 -9.47
C PRO A 181 -5.74 -15.52 -9.11
N ASP A 182 -5.00 -16.31 -9.88
CA ASP A 182 -4.74 -17.73 -9.61
C ASP A 182 -3.56 -17.97 -8.66
N GLY A 183 -2.88 -16.91 -8.21
CA GLY A 183 -1.75 -16.95 -7.29
C GLY A 183 -0.44 -17.54 -7.86
N LYS A 184 -0.39 -17.82 -9.16
CA LYS A 184 0.76 -18.52 -9.77
C LYS A 184 1.81 -17.60 -10.34
N ARG A 185 1.52 -16.33 -10.49
CA ARG A 185 2.43 -15.34 -11.05
C ARG A 185 2.46 -14.07 -10.22
N ILE A 186 3.59 -13.40 -10.26
CA ILE A 186 3.78 -12.09 -9.68
C ILE A 186 4.12 -11.09 -10.79
N LEU A 187 3.42 -9.96 -10.80
CA LEU A 187 3.73 -8.78 -11.60
C LEU A 187 4.44 -7.77 -10.70
N PHE A 188 5.46 -7.11 -11.21
CA PHE A 188 6.16 -6.06 -10.48
C PHE A 188 6.79 -5.05 -11.43
N SER A 189 7.11 -3.87 -10.91
CA SER A 189 7.84 -2.84 -11.63
C SER A 189 9.34 -2.98 -11.37
N SER A 190 10.15 -2.84 -12.41
CA SER A 190 11.60 -2.88 -12.27
C SER A 190 12.30 -2.01 -13.31
N ASN A 191 13.44 -1.46 -12.92
CA ASN A 191 14.34 -0.76 -13.83
C ASN A 191 15.53 -1.62 -14.30
N ARG A 192 15.47 -2.94 -14.07
CA ARG A 192 16.44 -3.89 -14.63
C ARG A 192 16.41 -3.88 -16.17
N ASN A 193 17.51 -4.24 -16.79
CA ASN A 193 17.64 -4.35 -18.26
C ASN A 193 17.35 -3.04 -19.03
N ASN A 194 17.46 -1.88 -18.38
CA ASN A 194 17.13 -0.57 -18.96
C ASN A 194 18.34 0.15 -19.62
N GLY A 195 19.47 -0.54 -19.80
CA GLY A 195 20.66 0.04 -20.41
C GLY A 195 21.33 1.15 -19.58
N GLY A 196 21.05 1.21 -18.27
CA GLY A 196 21.60 2.23 -17.35
C GLY A 196 20.76 3.51 -17.24
N THR A 197 19.59 3.55 -17.87
CA THR A 197 18.61 4.65 -17.70
C THR A 197 17.85 4.49 -16.37
N ARG A 198 16.92 5.42 -16.07
CA ARG A 198 16.00 5.30 -14.95
C ARG A 198 14.62 4.75 -15.35
N ASP A 199 14.48 4.31 -16.59
CA ASP A 199 13.21 3.81 -17.10
C ASP A 199 12.78 2.56 -16.34
N THR A 200 11.53 2.53 -15.94
CA THR A 200 10.92 1.43 -15.19
C THR A 200 9.92 0.72 -16.11
N ASN A 201 9.99 -0.60 -16.15
CA ASN A 201 9.13 -1.45 -16.95
C ASN A 201 8.40 -2.47 -16.05
N LEU A 202 7.39 -3.11 -16.61
CA LEU A 202 6.63 -4.17 -15.95
C LEU A 202 7.24 -5.53 -16.26
N PHE A 203 7.36 -6.35 -15.24
CA PHE A 203 7.88 -7.72 -15.32
C PHE A 203 6.87 -8.69 -14.71
N VAL A 204 6.81 -9.87 -15.27
CA VAL A 204 6.04 -10.98 -14.73
C VAL A 204 6.97 -12.16 -14.50
N ALA A 205 6.78 -12.83 -13.37
CA ALA A 205 7.50 -14.07 -13.04
C ALA A 205 6.52 -15.13 -12.53
N ASP A 206 6.88 -16.39 -12.67
CA ASP A 206 6.16 -17.47 -12.00
C ASP A 206 6.45 -17.40 -10.50
N TRP A 207 5.40 -17.54 -9.69
CA TRP A 207 5.52 -17.65 -8.24
C TRP A 207 5.76 -19.11 -7.88
N VAL A 208 6.81 -19.35 -7.13
CA VAL A 208 7.16 -20.68 -6.60
C VAL A 208 7.26 -20.59 -5.08
N ASP A 209 6.66 -21.56 -4.38
CA ASP A 209 6.69 -21.67 -2.93
C ASP A 209 8.06 -22.21 -2.44
#